data_36651f9f1002e34ad3925155faef6c41
#
_entry.id   36651f9f1002e34ad3925155faef6c41
#
_cell.length_a   1.000
_cell.length_b   1.000
_cell.length_c   1.000
_cell.angle_alpha   90.00
_cell.angle_beta   90.00
_cell.angle_gamma   90.00
#
_symmetry.space_group_name_H-M   'P 1'
#
loop_
_entity.id
_entity.type
_entity.pdbx_description
1 polymer ?
#
loop_
_entity_poly.entity_id
_entity_poly.type
_entity_poly.pdbx_seq_one_letter_code
_entity_poly.pdbx_strand_id
1 'polypeptide(L)'
;MIDRSGPALVHAWLGAMYLDGADGLIGWIDLDPAVRPPRDNGSRDVEIVLETGALEPGPVLDAHVGACAARIRDALERLPGLTRYALEHAPAGWAGYYAGQPGPPLPDRLFLDGIRVSEQLLVSLDFDAGELDQLTLRLGHEGAAERVFLTP
;
A
#
# COMPACT_ATOMS: atom_id res chain seq x y z
N MET A 1 5.16 1.21 17.75
CA MET A 1 6.37 2.06 17.72
C MET A 1 7.38 1.43 16.75
N ILE A 2 7.93 2.22 15.88
CA ILE A 2 8.94 1.74 14.92
C ILE A 2 10.29 1.72 15.62
N ASP A 3 10.96 0.57 15.60
CA ASP A 3 12.33 0.45 16.10
C ASP A 3 13.30 0.93 15.01
N ARG A 4 13.96 2.04 15.26
CA ARG A 4 14.90 2.68 14.34
C ARG A 4 16.36 2.43 14.70
N SER A 5 16.65 1.54 15.63
CA SER A 5 18.03 1.19 15.98
C SER A 5 18.78 0.50 14.84
N GLY A 6 18.04 -0.06 13.88
CA GLY A 6 18.53 -0.67 12.66
C GLY A 6 17.45 -1.50 12.00
N PRO A 7 17.61 -1.88 10.72
CA PRO A 7 16.62 -2.72 10.07
C PRO A 7 16.62 -4.14 10.68
N ALA A 8 15.41 -4.70 10.81
CA ALA A 8 15.23 -6.08 11.22
C ALA A 8 15.71 -7.05 10.14
N LEU A 9 15.51 -6.66 8.88
CA LEU A 9 16.02 -7.39 7.72
C LEU A 9 16.12 -6.44 6.52
N VAL A 10 16.86 -6.88 5.48
CA VAL A 10 16.94 -6.18 4.21
C VAL A 10 16.54 -7.16 3.12
N HIS A 11 15.43 -6.85 2.44
CA HIS A 11 14.97 -7.64 1.31
C HIS A 11 15.51 -7.04 0.02
N ALA A 12 15.86 -7.90 -0.95
CA ALA A 12 16.50 -7.49 -2.20
C ALA A 12 15.67 -6.44 -2.98
N TRP A 13 14.34 -6.52 -2.91
CA TRP A 13 13.46 -5.60 -3.62
C TRP A 13 12.79 -4.58 -2.69
N LEU A 14 12.30 -5.00 -1.53
CA LEU A 14 11.63 -4.09 -0.57
C LEU A 14 12.62 -3.18 0.16
N GLY A 15 13.91 -3.55 0.19
CA GLY A 15 14.92 -2.82 0.94
C GLY A 15 14.87 -3.09 2.43
N ALA A 16 15.30 -2.11 3.22
CA ALA A 16 15.33 -2.23 4.68
C ALA A 16 13.93 -2.23 5.28
N MET A 17 13.66 -3.21 6.12
CA MET A 17 12.40 -3.34 6.85
C MET A 17 12.68 -3.24 8.35
N TYR A 18 11.91 -2.45 9.05
CA TYR A 18 12.07 -2.13 10.46
C TYR A 18 10.94 -2.75 11.27
N LEU A 19 11.23 -3.11 12.51
CA LEU A 19 10.19 -3.59 13.42
C LEU A 19 9.16 -2.48 13.69
N ASP A 20 7.89 -2.84 13.58
CA ASP A 20 6.76 -1.99 13.90
C ASP A 20 5.86 -2.73 14.89
N GLY A 21 6.08 -2.50 16.18
CA GLY A 21 5.47 -3.28 17.24
C GLY A 21 6.05 -4.68 17.32
N ALA A 22 5.28 -5.61 17.91
CA ALA A 22 5.72 -6.98 18.16
C ALA A 22 5.49 -7.93 16.98
N ASP A 23 4.63 -7.57 16.04
CA ASP A 23 4.07 -8.47 15.03
C ASP A 23 4.00 -7.87 13.63
N GLY A 24 4.79 -6.82 13.36
CA GLY A 24 4.81 -6.16 12.07
C GLY A 24 6.19 -5.65 11.65
N LEU A 25 6.32 -5.42 10.35
CA LEU A 25 7.47 -4.76 9.73
C LEU A 25 6.97 -3.57 8.90
N ILE A 26 7.77 -2.51 8.88
CA ILE A 26 7.49 -1.34 8.07
C ILE A 26 8.71 -0.96 7.23
N GLY A 27 8.46 -0.51 6.01
CA GLY A 27 9.47 0.02 5.11
C GLY A 27 8.85 0.95 4.09
N TRP A 28 9.67 1.44 3.18
CA TRP A 28 9.25 2.36 2.12
C TRP A 28 9.89 1.97 0.82
N ILE A 29 9.13 2.05 -0.26
CA ILE A 29 9.65 1.83 -1.62
C ILE A 29 9.34 3.05 -2.48
N ASP A 30 10.26 3.36 -3.40
CA ASP A 30 10.04 4.34 -4.45
C ASP A 30 9.42 3.65 -5.66
N LEU A 31 8.31 4.19 -6.15
CA LEU A 31 7.72 3.73 -7.40
C LEU A 31 8.20 4.59 -8.56
N ASP A 32 8.32 3.97 -9.74
CA ASP A 32 8.60 4.68 -10.98
C ASP A 32 7.53 5.77 -11.20
N PRO A 33 7.91 7.02 -11.56
CA PRO A 33 6.95 8.09 -11.83
C PRO A 33 5.93 7.75 -12.92
N ALA A 34 6.23 6.82 -13.82
CA ALA A 34 5.27 6.33 -14.80
C ALA A 34 4.16 5.48 -14.18
N VAL A 35 4.43 4.85 -13.02
CA VAL A 35 3.46 4.06 -12.27
C VAL A 35 2.68 4.94 -11.31
N ARG A 36 3.36 5.89 -10.68
CA ARG A 36 2.80 6.79 -9.69
C ARG A 36 3.46 8.16 -9.80
N PRO A 37 2.70 9.22 -10.11
CA PRO A 37 3.26 10.57 -10.11
C PRO A 37 3.74 10.96 -8.70
N PRO A 38 4.79 11.77 -8.58
CA PRO A 38 5.24 12.27 -7.28
C PRO A 38 4.17 13.16 -6.64
N ARG A 39 4.16 13.20 -5.31
CA ARG A 39 3.33 14.16 -4.56
C ARG A 39 3.84 15.59 -4.78
N ASP A 40 3.03 16.57 -4.37
CA ASP A 40 3.37 18.00 -4.46
C ASP A 40 4.74 18.34 -3.82
N ASN A 41 5.12 17.62 -2.76
CA ASN A 41 6.41 17.78 -2.09
C ASN A 41 7.55 16.99 -2.77
N GLY A 42 7.30 16.37 -3.92
CA GLY A 42 8.27 15.55 -4.64
C GLY A 42 8.44 14.13 -4.12
N SER A 43 7.76 13.75 -3.04
CA SER A 43 7.85 12.39 -2.49
C SER A 43 7.21 11.36 -3.42
N ARG A 44 7.91 10.24 -3.60
CA ARG A 44 7.43 9.07 -4.35
C ARG A 44 7.37 7.82 -3.49
N ASP A 45 7.67 7.98 -2.21
CA ASP A 45 7.71 6.86 -1.28
C ASP A 45 6.31 6.30 -1.06
N VAL A 46 6.22 4.98 -1.08
CA VAL A 46 5.02 4.24 -0.67
C VAL A 46 5.37 3.46 0.58
N GLU A 47 4.57 3.64 1.62
CA GLU A 47 4.75 2.91 2.87
C GLU A 47 4.33 1.47 2.70
N ILE A 48 5.16 0.55 3.16
CA ILE A 48 4.89 -0.89 3.13
C ILE A 48 4.78 -1.37 4.58
N VAL A 49 3.66 -1.96 4.92
CA VAL A 49 3.43 -2.57 6.23
C VAL A 49 3.15 -4.06 6.05
N LEU A 50 3.95 -4.89 6.68
CA LEU A 50 3.79 -6.35 6.64
C LEU A 50 3.40 -6.84 8.03
N GLU A 51 2.29 -7.55 8.13
CA GLU A 51 1.93 -8.27 9.34
C GLU A 51 2.69 -9.60 9.34
N THR A 52 3.46 -9.84 10.38
CA THR A 52 4.33 -11.02 10.48
C THR A 52 3.92 -11.96 11.61
N GLY A 53 2.92 -11.56 12.42
CA GLY A 53 2.60 -12.29 13.64
C GLY A 53 3.81 -12.32 14.58
N ALA A 54 3.93 -13.37 15.34
CA ALA A 54 5.03 -13.56 16.30
C ALA A 54 6.28 -14.22 15.67
N LEU A 55 6.49 -14.07 14.35
CA LEU A 55 7.66 -14.64 13.68
C LEU A 55 8.93 -13.91 14.12
N GLU A 56 9.94 -14.70 14.50
CA GLU A 56 11.25 -14.17 14.86
C GLU A 56 12.17 -14.11 13.62
N PRO A 57 13.22 -13.26 13.66
CA PRO A 57 14.21 -13.22 12.59
C PRO A 57 14.76 -14.61 12.28
N GLY A 58 14.80 -14.95 10.99
CA GLY A 58 15.28 -16.24 10.52
C GLY A 58 14.61 -16.67 9.22
N PRO A 59 14.83 -17.91 8.79
CA PRO A 59 14.35 -18.39 7.48
C PRO A 59 12.84 -18.33 7.30
N VAL A 60 12.05 -18.53 8.36
CA VAL A 60 10.58 -18.49 8.28
C VAL A 60 10.09 -17.09 8.04
N LEU A 61 10.64 -16.08 8.75
CA LEU A 61 10.32 -14.69 8.52
C LEU A 61 10.77 -14.25 7.11
N ASP A 62 11.97 -14.63 6.70
CA ASP A 62 12.49 -14.31 5.36
C ASP A 62 11.58 -14.86 4.26
N ALA A 63 11.10 -16.09 4.41
CA ALA A 63 10.17 -16.70 3.47
C ALA A 63 8.82 -15.95 3.43
N HIS A 64 8.30 -15.54 4.58
CA HIS A 64 7.06 -14.76 4.67
C HIS A 64 7.23 -13.40 3.98
N VAL A 65 8.31 -12.69 4.25
CA VAL A 65 8.59 -11.39 3.60
C VAL A 65 8.74 -11.57 2.10
N GLY A 66 9.38 -12.63 1.64
CA GLY A 66 9.49 -12.96 0.21
C GLY A 66 8.12 -13.19 -0.44
N ALA A 67 7.23 -13.90 0.25
CA ALA A 67 5.86 -14.11 -0.21
C ALA A 67 5.06 -12.80 -0.26
N CYS A 68 5.21 -11.94 0.75
CA CYS A 68 4.61 -10.60 0.75
C CYS A 68 5.12 -9.77 -0.43
N ALA A 69 6.42 -9.77 -0.69
CA ALA A 69 7.02 -9.04 -1.80
C ALA A 69 6.44 -9.49 -3.15
N ALA A 70 6.28 -10.79 -3.34
CA ALA A 70 5.69 -11.34 -4.56
C ALA A 70 4.25 -10.86 -4.77
N ARG A 71 3.45 -10.82 -3.70
CA ARG A 71 2.07 -10.31 -3.75
C ARG A 71 2.02 -8.82 -4.07
N ILE A 72 2.91 -8.03 -3.48
CA ILE A 72 3.00 -6.59 -3.73
C ILE A 72 3.37 -6.35 -5.20
N ARG A 73 4.38 -7.05 -5.72
CA ARG A 73 4.81 -6.90 -7.12
C ARG A 73 3.69 -7.23 -8.09
N ASP A 74 2.95 -8.31 -7.85
CA ASP A 74 1.81 -8.69 -8.66
C ASP A 74 0.74 -7.60 -8.66
N ALA A 75 0.41 -7.03 -7.50
CA ALA A 75 -0.54 -5.93 -7.40
C ALA A 75 -0.06 -4.68 -8.16
N LEU A 76 1.23 -4.33 -8.05
CA LEU A 76 1.79 -3.17 -8.75
C LEU A 76 1.78 -3.33 -10.26
N GLU A 77 1.96 -4.54 -10.79
CA GLU A 77 1.84 -4.81 -12.22
C GLU A 77 0.41 -4.55 -12.75
N ARG A 78 -0.58 -4.68 -11.88
CA ARG A 78 -2.00 -4.48 -12.19
C ARG A 78 -2.56 -3.15 -11.68
N LEU A 79 -1.69 -2.26 -11.20
CA LEU A 79 -2.10 -1.04 -10.51
C LEU A 79 -3.08 -0.16 -11.31
N PRO A 80 -2.91 0.08 -12.62
CA PRO A 80 -3.87 0.89 -13.36
C PRO A 80 -5.30 0.35 -13.32
N GLY A 81 -5.47 -0.95 -13.49
CA GLY A 81 -6.79 -1.60 -13.42
C GLY A 81 -7.37 -1.61 -12.00
N LEU A 82 -6.51 -1.84 -11.01
CA LEU A 82 -6.92 -1.82 -9.59
C LEU A 82 -7.32 -0.41 -9.15
N THR A 83 -6.60 0.60 -9.58
CA THR A 83 -6.96 2.01 -9.31
C THR A 83 -8.32 2.35 -9.91
N ARG A 84 -8.55 1.94 -11.16
CA ARG A 84 -9.86 2.14 -11.81
C ARG A 84 -10.97 1.45 -11.03
N TYR A 85 -10.76 0.21 -10.62
CA TYR A 85 -11.74 -0.52 -9.81
C TYR A 85 -12.04 0.23 -8.51
N ALA A 86 -11.02 0.72 -7.80
CA ALA A 86 -11.20 1.46 -6.56
C ALA A 86 -12.05 2.73 -6.79
N LEU A 87 -11.79 3.46 -7.85
CA LEU A 87 -12.55 4.67 -8.18
C LEU A 87 -14.01 4.36 -8.56
N GLU A 88 -14.24 3.31 -9.33
CA GLU A 88 -15.59 2.88 -9.73
C GLU A 88 -16.44 2.41 -8.55
N HIS A 89 -15.82 1.89 -7.52
CA HIS A 89 -16.49 1.35 -6.32
C HIS A 89 -16.33 2.25 -5.09
N ALA A 90 -15.79 3.45 -5.26
CA ALA A 90 -15.62 4.40 -4.16
C ALA A 90 -16.98 4.84 -3.60
N PRO A 91 -17.09 5.07 -2.27
CA PRO A 91 -18.30 5.61 -1.68
C PRO A 91 -18.72 6.91 -2.36
N ALA A 92 -20.02 7.05 -2.68
CA ALA A 92 -20.54 8.17 -3.44
C ALA A 92 -20.26 9.53 -2.78
N GLY A 93 -20.35 9.62 -1.46
CA GLY A 93 -20.06 10.84 -0.71
C GLY A 93 -18.61 11.28 -0.85
N TRP A 94 -17.68 10.34 -0.81
CA TRP A 94 -16.25 10.60 -1.01
C TRP A 94 -15.97 11.06 -2.45
N ALA A 95 -16.46 10.32 -3.42
CA ALA A 95 -16.28 10.67 -4.84
C ALA A 95 -16.93 12.01 -5.18
N GLY A 96 -18.13 12.25 -4.66
CA GLY A 96 -18.87 13.50 -4.87
C GLY A 96 -18.17 14.72 -4.28
N TYR A 97 -17.53 14.56 -3.12
CA TYR A 97 -16.74 15.64 -2.53
C TYR A 97 -15.64 16.11 -3.49
N TYR A 98 -14.83 15.19 -4.00
CA TYR A 98 -13.74 15.53 -4.92
C TYR A 98 -14.24 16.02 -6.28
N ALA A 99 -15.36 15.51 -6.78
CA ALA A 99 -15.96 16.00 -8.01
C ALA A 99 -16.38 17.48 -7.92
N GLY A 100 -16.73 17.95 -6.73
CA GLY A 100 -17.10 19.35 -6.48
C GLY A 100 -15.91 20.27 -6.20
N GLN A 101 -14.69 19.75 -6.10
CA GLN A 101 -13.50 20.54 -5.80
C GLN A 101 -12.84 21.08 -7.06
N PRO A 102 -12.22 22.30 -7.01
CA PRO A 102 -11.39 22.79 -8.11
C PRO A 102 -10.12 21.93 -8.23
N GLY A 103 -9.59 21.84 -9.44
CA GLY A 103 -8.35 21.13 -9.70
C GLY A 103 -8.53 19.92 -10.60
N PRO A 104 -7.49 19.06 -10.72
CA PRO A 104 -7.55 17.92 -11.61
C PRO A 104 -8.62 16.91 -11.18
N PRO A 105 -9.15 16.11 -12.12
CA PRO A 105 -10.11 15.04 -11.81
C PRO A 105 -9.49 13.97 -10.90
N LEU A 106 -10.32 13.19 -10.21
CA LEU A 106 -9.88 12.16 -9.26
C LEU A 106 -8.77 11.23 -9.78
N PRO A 107 -8.84 10.71 -11.01
CA PRO A 107 -7.76 9.83 -11.50
C PRO A 107 -6.37 10.47 -11.45
N ASP A 108 -6.29 11.79 -11.61
CA ASP A 108 -5.04 12.54 -11.61
C ASP A 108 -4.64 13.03 -10.20
N ARG A 109 -5.54 12.94 -9.23
CA ARG A 109 -5.31 13.35 -7.84
C ARG A 109 -4.96 12.18 -6.92
N LEU A 110 -5.28 10.98 -7.32
CA LEU A 110 -5.19 9.81 -6.48
C LEU A 110 -3.76 9.28 -6.46
N PHE A 111 -3.21 9.12 -5.25
CA PHE A 111 -1.86 8.59 -5.04
C PHE A 111 -1.94 7.29 -4.25
N LEU A 112 -1.22 6.29 -4.69
CA LEU A 112 -0.97 5.12 -3.85
C LEU A 112 -0.04 5.55 -2.72
N ASP A 113 -0.55 5.53 -1.50
CA ASP A 113 0.14 6.01 -0.31
C ASP A 113 0.75 4.89 0.51
N GLY A 114 0.09 3.75 0.58
CA GLY A 114 0.56 2.62 1.34
C GLY A 114 0.07 1.29 0.80
N ILE A 115 0.82 0.25 1.14
CA ILE A 115 0.48 -1.13 0.84
C ILE A 115 0.63 -1.92 2.12
N ARG A 116 -0.40 -2.67 2.48
CA ARG A 116 -0.36 -3.56 3.63
C ARG A 116 -0.57 -5.00 3.20
N VAL A 117 0.18 -5.90 3.80
CA VAL A 117 0.01 -7.34 3.56
C VAL A 117 -0.22 -8.01 4.90
N SER A 118 -1.34 -8.73 5.02
CA SER A 118 -1.69 -9.44 6.25
C SER A 118 -0.85 -10.72 6.42
N GLU A 119 -0.94 -11.32 7.61
CA GLU A 119 -0.32 -12.62 7.88
C GLU A 119 -0.76 -13.70 6.88
N GLN A 120 -1.99 -13.60 6.37
CA GLN A 120 -2.57 -14.51 5.39
C GLN A 120 -2.24 -14.12 3.94
N LEU A 121 -1.34 -13.16 3.73
CA LEU A 121 -0.93 -12.68 2.42
C LEU A 121 -2.04 -11.95 1.64
N LEU A 122 -2.97 -11.32 2.34
CA LEU A 122 -3.98 -10.46 1.73
C LEU A 122 -3.42 -9.04 1.61
N VAL A 123 -3.47 -8.50 0.40
CA VAL A 123 -2.95 -7.17 0.10
C VAL A 123 -4.06 -6.13 0.21
N SER A 124 -3.76 -4.99 0.84
CA SER A 124 -4.60 -3.80 0.83
C SER A 124 -3.81 -2.64 0.26
N LEU A 125 -4.42 -1.90 -0.65
CA LEU A 125 -3.85 -0.70 -1.27
C LEU A 125 -4.56 0.52 -0.71
N ASP A 126 -3.81 1.43 -0.11
CA ASP A 126 -4.34 2.68 0.44
C ASP A 126 -4.04 3.82 -0.53
N PHE A 127 -5.10 4.45 -1.03
CA PHE A 127 -5.00 5.59 -1.94
C PHE A 127 -5.40 6.88 -1.23
N ASP A 128 -4.64 7.93 -1.48
CA ASP A 128 -4.86 9.25 -0.92
C ASP A 128 -5.19 10.25 -2.04
N ALA A 129 -6.22 11.04 -1.85
CA ALA A 129 -6.58 12.15 -2.74
C ALA A 129 -6.39 13.53 -2.06
N GLY A 130 -5.93 13.57 -0.83
CA GLY A 130 -5.41 14.75 -0.13
C GLY A 130 -6.19 15.23 1.08
N GLU A 131 -7.52 15.23 1.06
CA GLU A 131 -8.30 15.92 2.10
C GLU A 131 -9.16 15.01 2.97
N LEU A 132 -9.77 13.99 2.38
CA LEU A 132 -10.62 13.05 3.10
C LEU A 132 -9.85 11.77 3.48
N ASP A 133 -10.54 10.87 4.16
CA ASP A 133 -10.02 9.54 4.48
C ASP A 133 -9.48 8.84 3.24
N GLN A 134 -8.53 7.97 3.44
CA GLN A 134 -7.94 7.18 2.37
C GLN A 134 -8.95 6.19 1.80
N LEU A 135 -8.89 5.99 0.49
CA LEU A 135 -9.64 4.95 -0.19
C LEU A 135 -8.82 3.67 -0.18
N THR A 136 -9.33 2.63 0.46
CA THR A 136 -8.64 1.35 0.59
C THR A 136 -9.28 0.30 -0.30
N LEU A 137 -8.47 -0.35 -1.12
CA LEU A 137 -8.85 -1.51 -1.92
C LEU A 137 -8.22 -2.76 -1.32
N ARG A 138 -9.07 -3.71 -0.90
CA ARG A 138 -8.61 -5.02 -0.44
C ARG A 138 -8.67 -6.03 -1.58
N LEU A 139 -7.59 -6.78 -1.74
CA LEU A 139 -7.49 -7.88 -2.68
C LEU A 139 -7.74 -9.21 -1.96
N GLY A 140 -8.38 -10.16 -2.64
CA GLY A 140 -8.56 -11.51 -2.14
C GLY A 140 -7.30 -12.37 -2.26
N HIS A 141 -7.40 -13.64 -1.86
CA HIS A 141 -6.26 -14.59 -1.87
C HIS A 141 -5.61 -14.75 -3.24
N GLU A 142 -6.38 -14.64 -4.32
CA GLU A 142 -5.88 -14.75 -5.69
C GLU A 142 -5.47 -13.38 -6.28
N GLY A 143 -5.48 -12.33 -5.46
CA GLY A 143 -5.11 -11.00 -5.88
C GLY A 143 -6.22 -10.23 -6.61
N ALA A 144 -7.41 -10.79 -6.75
CA ALA A 144 -8.55 -10.10 -7.37
C ALA A 144 -9.09 -9.01 -6.44
N ALA A 145 -9.54 -7.90 -7.01
CA ALA A 145 -10.20 -6.84 -6.28
C ALA A 145 -11.48 -7.37 -5.59
N GLU A 146 -11.62 -7.13 -4.31
CA GLU A 146 -12.69 -7.72 -3.50
C GLU A 146 -13.56 -6.66 -2.82
N ARG A 147 -12.95 -5.65 -2.21
CA ARG A 147 -13.67 -4.67 -1.39
C ARG A 147 -13.00 -3.30 -1.43
N VAL A 148 -13.84 -2.26 -1.51
CA VAL A 148 -13.41 -0.86 -1.42
C VAL A 148 -14.10 -0.21 -0.22
N PHE A 149 -13.32 0.49 0.61
CA PHE A 149 -13.81 1.17 1.80
C PHE A 149 -12.92 2.35 2.18
N LEU A 150 -13.38 3.19 3.10
CA LEU A 150 -12.59 4.33 3.59
C LEU A 150 -11.83 3.94 4.85
N THR A 151 -10.59 4.40 4.95
CA THR A 151 -9.73 4.24 6.12
C THR A 151 -9.32 5.62 6.63
N PRO A 152 -9.58 5.93 7.91
CA PRO A 152 -9.18 7.20 8.52
C PRO A 152 -7.69 7.45 8.51
#